data_7f356fc6de7adb26e0f61bc7c2b822db
#
_entry.id   7f356fc6de7adb26e0f61bc7c2b822db
#
_cell.length_a   1.000
_cell.length_b   1.000
_cell.length_c   1.000
_cell.angle_alpha   90.00
_cell.angle_beta   90.00
_cell.angle_gamma   90.00
#
_symmetry.space_group_name_H-M   'P 1'
#
loop_
_entity.id
_entity.type
_entity.pdbx_description
1 polymer ?
#
loop_
_entity_poly.entity_id
_entity_poly.type
_entity_poly.pdbx_seq_one_letter_code
_entity_poly.pdbx_strand_id
1 'polypeptide(L)'
;LSGMNSGEMVKENLRIADETKALDFTKEDFALIEKVKKEIQKTVKVGCTGCGYCMPCPMGVDIPETFRCYNNYYAEGKGAAKREYMQCTIFRKQHSNASACIACGKCETHCPQQIPIRKELKDAAAKLEDAKFVIAKKAIRLFKLWG
;
A
#
# COMPACT_ATOMS: atom_id res chain seq x y z
N LEU A 1 -9.50 10.63 13.22
CA LEU A 1 -10.27 11.69 12.53
C LEU A 1 -11.33 11.03 11.68
N SER A 2 -12.61 11.43 11.86
CA SER A 2 -13.71 10.99 11.05
C SER A 2 -13.85 11.90 9.83
N GLY A 3 -13.96 11.32 8.62
CA GLY A 3 -14.25 12.07 7.41
C GLY A 3 -15.74 12.38 7.33
N MET A 4 -16.12 13.62 7.60
CA MET A 4 -17.51 14.08 7.57
C MET A 4 -17.71 15.04 6.39
N ASN A 5 -18.62 14.69 5.48
CA ASN A 5 -18.90 15.49 4.28
C ASN A 5 -20.34 15.99 4.20
N SER A 6 -21.13 15.77 5.26
CA SER A 6 -22.51 16.29 5.36
C SER A 6 -22.84 16.72 6.80
N GLY A 7 -23.80 17.65 6.94
CA GLY A 7 -24.28 18.09 8.25
C GLY A 7 -24.91 16.96 9.07
N GLU A 8 -25.51 15.98 8.41
CA GLU A 8 -26.09 14.80 9.06
C GLU A 8 -25.00 13.91 9.70
N MET A 9 -23.90 13.67 8.98
CA MET A 9 -22.76 12.92 9.52
C MET A 9 -22.12 13.62 10.71
N VAL A 10 -22.05 14.95 10.69
CA VAL A 10 -21.56 15.74 11.85
C VAL A 10 -22.45 15.53 13.06
N LYS A 11 -23.78 15.66 12.90
CA LYS A 11 -24.76 15.48 13.99
C LYS A 11 -24.70 14.07 14.56
N GLU A 12 -24.64 13.05 13.70
CA GLU A 12 -24.55 11.65 14.14
C GLU A 12 -23.26 11.35 14.89
N ASN A 13 -22.12 11.84 14.39
CA ASN A 13 -20.83 11.66 15.08
C ASN A 13 -20.78 12.39 16.43
N LEU A 14 -21.40 13.59 16.53
CA LEU A 14 -21.54 14.29 17.81
C LEU A 14 -22.41 13.49 18.79
N ARG A 15 -23.56 12.97 18.33
CA ARG A 15 -24.43 12.12 19.15
C ARG A 15 -23.68 10.89 19.68
N ILE A 16 -22.96 10.18 18.81
CA ILE A 16 -22.16 9.02 19.19
C ILE A 16 -21.09 9.42 20.24
N ALA A 17 -20.39 10.55 20.02
CA ALA A 17 -19.37 11.01 20.96
C ALA A 17 -19.96 11.38 22.33
N ASP A 18 -21.15 11.97 22.38
CA ASP A 18 -21.82 12.34 23.63
C ASP A 18 -22.36 11.13 24.40
N GLU A 19 -22.85 10.12 23.66
CA GLU A 19 -23.44 8.91 24.23
C GLU A 19 -22.39 7.88 24.66
N THR A 20 -21.22 7.86 23.99
CA THR A 20 -20.16 6.86 24.24
C THR A 20 -19.22 7.30 25.36
N LYS A 21 -19.08 6.50 26.39
CA LYS A 21 -18.11 6.73 27.48
C LYS A 21 -16.87 5.88 27.27
N ALA A 22 -15.72 6.35 27.72
CA ALA A 22 -14.44 5.64 27.60
C ALA A 22 -14.44 4.25 28.25
N LEU A 23 -15.37 4.00 29.20
CA LEU A 23 -15.49 2.73 29.94
C LEU A 23 -16.59 1.81 29.39
N ASP A 24 -17.25 2.17 28.29
CA ASP A 24 -18.33 1.35 27.71
C ASP A 24 -17.80 0.11 26.96
N PHE A 25 -16.50 0.09 26.64
CA PHE A 25 -15.86 -1.07 26.02
C PHE A 25 -15.59 -2.17 27.04
N THR A 26 -16.15 -3.34 26.79
CA THR A 26 -15.96 -4.55 27.61
C THR A 26 -14.66 -5.28 27.26
N LYS A 27 -14.26 -6.26 28.04
CA LYS A 27 -13.13 -7.13 27.72
C LYS A 27 -13.38 -7.94 26.44
N GLU A 28 -14.63 -8.30 26.20
CA GLU A 28 -15.10 -9.02 25.02
C GLU A 28 -14.94 -8.16 23.76
N ASP A 29 -15.24 -6.87 23.85
CA ASP A 29 -15.05 -5.93 22.72
C ASP A 29 -13.57 -5.79 22.37
N PHE A 30 -12.70 -5.64 23.36
CA PHE A 30 -11.25 -5.62 23.12
C PHE A 30 -10.74 -6.93 22.50
N ALA A 31 -11.24 -8.08 22.98
CA ALA A 31 -10.88 -9.38 22.42
C ALA A 31 -11.33 -9.50 20.94
N LEU A 32 -12.51 -8.99 20.61
CA LEU A 32 -13.02 -8.94 19.24
C LEU A 32 -12.13 -8.06 18.35
N ILE A 33 -11.77 -6.86 18.81
CA ILE A 33 -10.88 -5.94 18.09
C ILE A 33 -9.53 -6.62 17.80
N GLU A 34 -8.92 -7.27 18.80
CA GLU A 34 -7.67 -7.98 18.63
C GLU A 34 -7.78 -9.16 17.65
N LYS A 35 -8.90 -9.86 17.63
CA LYS A 35 -9.17 -10.92 16.64
C LYS A 35 -9.26 -10.34 15.24
N VAL A 36 -9.99 -9.25 15.03
CA VAL A 36 -10.11 -8.55 13.74
C VAL A 36 -8.75 -8.04 13.28
N LYS A 37 -7.97 -7.41 14.16
CA LYS A 37 -6.60 -6.97 13.85
C LYS A 37 -5.71 -8.11 13.35
N LYS A 38 -5.76 -9.27 14.00
CA LYS A 38 -5.00 -10.46 13.57
C LYS A 38 -5.43 -10.95 12.19
N GLU A 39 -6.72 -10.94 11.88
CA GLU A 39 -7.21 -11.33 10.54
C GLU A 39 -6.72 -10.35 9.45
N ILE A 40 -6.81 -9.04 9.70
CA ILE A 40 -6.31 -8.02 8.79
C ILE A 40 -4.79 -8.17 8.56
N GLN A 41 -4.01 -8.42 9.62
CA GLN A 41 -2.56 -8.59 9.53
C GLN A 41 -2.12 -9.81 8.71
N LYS A 42 -2.99 -10.80 8.48
CA LYS A 42 -2.68 -11.94 7.61
C LYS A 42 -2.51 -11.52 6.14
N THR A 43 -3.21 -10.49 5.71
CA THR A 43 -3.22 -10.01 4.32
C THR A 43 -2.38 -8.74 4.12
N VAL A 44 -2.25 -7.88 5.14
CA VAL A 44 -1.44 -6.67 5.09
C VAL A 44 0.01 -6.98 5.48
N LYS A 45 0.91 -7.04 4.49
CA LYS A 45 2.34 -7.25 4.70
C LYS A 45 3.08 -5.96 5.01
N VAL A 46 2.65 -4.87 4.41
CA VAL A 46 3.22 -3.53 4.62
C VAL A 46 2.11 -2.59 5.04
N GLY A 47 2.23 -1.98 6.23
CA GLY A 47 1.24 -1.06 6.80
C GLY A 47 1.27 0.34 6.13
N CYS A 48 1.37 0.37 4.80
CA CYS A 48 1.35 1.62 4.05
C CYS A 48 -0.07 2.17 3.94
N THR A 49 -0.24 3.44 4.34
CA THR A 49 -1.54 4.16 4.28
C THR A 49 -1.76 4.91 2.97
N GLY A 50 -0.79 4.86 2.03
CA GLY A 50 -0.90 5.57 0.75
C GLY A 50 -0.77 7.09 0.85
N CYS A 51 -0.28 7.64 1.97
CA CYS A 51 -0.23 9.09 2.22
C CYS A 51 0.67 9.88 1.25
N GLY A 52 1.59 9.23 0.55
CA GLY A 52 2.43 9.82 -0.48
C GLY A 52 3.62 10.67 0.02
N TYR A 53 3.86 10.80 1.33
CA TYR A 53 4.96 11.63 1.86
C TYR A 53 6.36 11.13 1.46
N CYS A 54 6.48 9.86 1.07
CA CYS A 54 7.71 9.29 0.53
C CYS A 54 7.94 9.65 -0.97
N MET A 55 7.02 10.35 -1.59
CA MET A 55 7.08 10.75 -3.00
C MET A 55 7.46 12.25 -3.14
N PRO A 56 8.12 12.65 -4.26
CA PRO A 56 8.57 11.80 -5.36
C PRO A 56 9.84 11.01 -5.04
N CYS A 57 9.89 9.76 -5.47
CA CYS A 57 11.14 8.99 -5.40
C CYS A 57 12.13 9.49 -6.48
N PRO A 58 13.41 9.74 -6.15
CA PRO A 58 14.39 10.23 -7.14
C PRO A 58 14.63 9.25 -8.29
N MET A 59 14.35 7.96 -8.08
CA MET A 59 14.43 6.92 -9.11
C MET A 59 13.08 6.61 -9.78
N GLY A 60 12.05 7.40 -9.49
CA GLY A 60 10.73 7.25 -10.08
C GLY A 60 9.91 6.04 -9.58
N VAL A 61 10.35 5.36 -8.51
CA VAL A 61 9.59 4.24 -7.96
C VAL A 61 8.28 4.74 -7.37
N ASP A 62 7.15 4.15 -7.79
CA ASP A 62 5.85 4.38 -7.17
C ASP A 62 5.72 3.52 -5.92
N ILE A 63 6.15 4.07 -4.79
CA ILE A 63 6.26 3.35 -3.51
C ILE A 63 4.88 2.94 -2.97
N PRO A 64 3.89 3.86 -2.86
CA PRO A 64 2.56 3.51 -2.37
C PRO A 64 1.88 2.45 -3.22
N GLU A 65 1.94 2.59 -4.53
CA GLU A 65 1.32 1.65 -5.47
C GLU A 65 1.99 0.28 -5.42
N THR A 66 3.31 0.24 -5.31
CA THR A 66 4.06 -1.02 -5.11
C THR A 66 3.58 -1.75 -3.87
N PHE A 67 3.41 -1.05 -2.74
CA PHE A 67 2.97 -1.67 -1.49
C PHE A 67 1.50 -2.10 -1.54
N ARG A 68 0.65 -1.35 -2.24
CA ARG A 68 -0.73 -1.76 -2.50
C ARG A 68 -0.79 -3.08 -3.25
N CYS A 69 -0.08 -3.19 -4.38
CA CYS A 69 0.00 -4.43 -5.14
C CYS A 69 0.66 -5.57 -4.37
N TYR A 70 1.64 -5.27 -3.52
CA TYR A 70 2.29 -6.26 -2.68
C TYR A 70 1.35 -6.83 -1.60
N ASN A 71 0.51 -5.99 -0.98
CA ASN A 71 -0.54 -6.44 -0.07
C ASN A 71 -1.60 -7.26 -0.81
N ASN A 72 -2.05 -6.81 -1.99
CA ASN A 72 -3.01 -7.53 -2.83
C ASN A 72 -2.52 -8.92 -3.26
N TYR A 73 -1.22 -9.13 -3.36
CA TYR A 73 -0.64 -10.45 -3.62
C TYR A 73 -1.05 -11.49 -2.58
N TYR A 74 -1.27 -11.08 -1.34
CA TYR A 74 -1.70 -11.94 -0.24
C TYR A 74 -3.21 -11.89 0.01
N ALA A 75 -3.87 -10.79 -0.31
CA ALA A 75 -5.30 -10.59 -0.10
C ALA A 75 -6.15 -11.14 -1.24
N GLU A 76 -5.81 -10.81 -2.49
CA GLU A 76 -6.65 -11.07 -3.67
C GLU A 76 -6.07 -12.18 -4.57
N GLY A 77 -4.80 -12.53 -4.35
CA GLY A 77 -4.14 -13.58 -5.10
C GLY A 77 -3.03 -13.12 -6.03
N LYS A 78 -2.06 -14.02 -6.19
CA LYS A 78 -0.78 -13.77 -6.87
C LYS A 78 -0.92 -13.26 -8.31
N GLY A 79 -1.85 -13.85 -9.07
CA GLY A 79 -2.01 -13.55 -10.50
C GLY A 79 -2.63 -12.18 -10.75
N ALA A 80 -3.64 -11.81 -9.98
CA ALA A 80 -4.30 -10.50 -10.06
C ALA A 80 -3.33 -9.39 -9.69
N ALA A 81 -2.68 -9.50 -8.54
CA ALA A 81 -1.73 -8.52 -8.04
C ALA A 81 -0.55 -8.29 -8.99
N LYS A 82 0.04 -9.35 -9.59
CA LYS A 82 1.12 -9.19 -10.55
C LYS A 82 0.68 -8.48 -11.83
N ARG A 83 -0.52 -8.79 -12.33
CA ARG A 83 -1.08 -8.12 -13.51
C ARG A 83 -1.30 -6.63 -13.25
N GLU A 84 -1.91 -6.31 -12.12
CA GLU A 84 -2.13 -4.94 -11.67
C GLU A 84 -0.79 -4.19 -11.52
N TYR A 85 0.18 -4.81 -10.87
CA TYR A 85 1.52 -4.24 -10.70
C TYR A 85 2.20 -3.93 -12.05
N MET A 86 2.08 -4.82 -13.03
CA MET A 86 2.58 -4.57 -14.39
C MET A 86 1.90 -3.34 -15.01
N GLN A 87 0.57 -3.25 -14.93
CA GLN A 87 -0.19 -2.12 -15.47
C GLN A 87 0.23 -0.80 -14.86
N CYS A 88 0.40 -0.76 -13.53
CA CYS A 88 0.74 0.45 -12.81
C CYS A 88 2.19 0.89 -12.97
N THR A 89 3.11 -0.03 -13.32
CA THR A 89 4.54 0.26 -13.25
C THR A 89 5.27 0.26 -14.59
N ILE A 90 4.97 -0.65 -15.51
CA ILE A 90 5.75 -0.78 -16.76
C ILE A 90 5.03 -0.33 -18.04
N PHE A 91 3.70 -0.16 -18.00
CA PHE A 91 2.95 0.42 -19.13
C PHE A 91 2.96 1.96 -19.12
N ARG A 92 3.84 2.57 -18.35
CA ARG A 92 4.06 4.01 -18.31
C ARG A 92 5.32 4.39 -19.07
N LYS A 93 5.37 5.59 -19.66
CA LYS A 93 6.55 6.13 -20.35
C LYS A 93 7.81 6.04 -19.47
N GLN A 94 7.68 6.33 -18.19
CA GLN A 94 8.72 6.15 -17.19
C GLN A 94 8.35 4.99 -16.27
N HIS A 95 9.19 3.96 -16.24
CA HIS A 95 8.97 2.80 -15.39
C HIS A 95 9.11 3.18 -13.92
N SER A 96 8.18 2.71 -13.09
CA SER A 96 8.09 3.05 -11.66
C SER A 96 8.16 1.83 -10.74
N ASN A 97 8.72 0.74 -11.22
CA ASN A 97 8.78 -0.55 -10.54
C ASN A 97 9.82 -0.61 -9.42
N ALA A 98 9.60 -1.46 -8.44
CA ALA A 98 10.35 -1.55 -7.18
C ALA A 98 11.86 -1.82 -7.36
N SER A 99 12.26 -2.64 -8.34
CA SER A 99 13.68 -2.94 -8.59
C SER A 99 14.49 -1.75 -9.12
N ALA A 100 13.85 -0.61 -9.44
CA ALA A 100 14.56 0.64 -9.72
C ALA A 100 15.10 1.33 -8.46
N CYS A 101 14.73 0.85 -7.27
CA CYS A 101 15.19 1.41 -6.00
C CYS A 101 16.69 1.22 -5.81
N ILE A 102 17.41 2.33 -5.59
CA ILE A 102 18.87 2.36 -5.29
C ILE A 102 19.17 2.36 -3.78
N ALA A 103 18.18 2.12 -2.95
CA ALA A 103 18.29 2.08 -1.50
C ALA A 103 18.85 3.36 -0.84
N CYS A 104 18.57 4.55 -1.38
CA CYS A 104 19.09 5.82 -0.87
C CYS A 104 18.51 6.26 0.48
N GLY A 105 17.39 5.69 0.92
CA GLY A 105 16.77 5.92 2.23
C GLY A 105 15.94 7.19 2.39
N LYS A 106 15.92 8.11 1.41
CA LYS A 106 15.16 9.38 1.52
C LYS A 106 13.69 9.20 1.85
N CYS A 107 13.06 8.16 1.30
CA CYS A 107 11.64 7.88 1.53
C CYS A 107 11.32 7.49 2.99
N GLU A 108 12.26 6.85 3.69
CA GLU A 108 12.07 6.40 5.07
C GLU A 108 12.05 7.57 6.05
N THR A 109 12.82 8.64 5.78
CA THR A 109 12.84 9.85 6.64
C THR A 109 11.52 10.61 6.64
N HIS A 110 10.69 10.41 5.62
CA HIS A 110 9.39 11.07 5.47
C HIS A 110 8.20 10.15 5.79
N CYS A 111 8.46 8.88 6.12
CA CYS A 111 7.38 7.92 6.36
C CYS A 111 6.82 8.05 7.78
N PRO A 112 5.56 8.52 7.98
CA PRO A 112 4.96 8.63 9.31
C PRO A 112 4.70 7.26 9.95
N GLN A 113 4.61 6.20 9.14
CA GLN A 113 4.42 4.82 9.61
C GLN A 113 5.76 4.13 9.93
N GLN A 114 6.91 4.81 9.76
CA GLN A 114 8.25 4.28 10.01
C GLN A 114 8.51 2.93 9.28
N ILE A 115 7.94 2.77 8.09
CA ILE A 115 8.11 1.56 7.28
C ILE A 115 9.56 1.48 6.83
N PRO A 116 10.23 0.31 6.94
CA PRO A 116 11.55 0.07 6.36
C PRO A 116 11.43 -0.11 4.84
N ILE A 117 11.15 1.01 4.14
CA ILE A 117 10.71 1.05 2.74
C ILE A 117 11.70 0.35 1.82
N ARG A 118 13.00 0.52 2.02
CA ARG A 118 14.05 -0.12 1.20
C ARG A 118 13.97 -1.64 1.25
N LYS A 119 13.77 -2.19 2.46
CA LYS A 119 13.62 -3.63 2.69
C LYS A 119 12.32 -4.12 2.05
N GLU A 120 11.22 -3.46 2.33
CA GLU A 120 9.90 -3.86 1.83
C GLU A 120 9.79 -3.75 0.31
N LEU A 121 10.45 -2.77 -0.34
CA LEU A 121 10.53 -2.69 -1.80
C LEU A 121 11.33 -3.86 -2.40
N LYS A 122 12.42 -4.29 -1.75
CA LYS A 122 13.18 -5.47 -2.18
C LYS A 122 12.34 -6.74 -2.10
N ASP A 123 11.61 -6.91 -0.99
CA ASP A 123 10.74 -8.06 -0.77
C ASP A 123 9.54 -8.05 -1.75
N ALA A 124 8.96 -6.89 -2.02
CA ALA A 124 7.91 -6.70 -3.02
C ALA A 124 8.42 -7.04 -4.43
N ALA A 125 9.60 -6.53 -4.84
CA ALA A 125 10.20 -6.86 -6.12
C ALA A 125 10.40 -8.37 -6.30
N ALA A 126 10.89 -9.06 -5.27
CA ALA A 126 11.10 -10.51 -5.32
C ALA A 126 9.80 -11.32 -5.54
N LYS A 127 8.64 -10.77 -5.17
CA LYS A 127 7.34 -11.42 -5.36
C LYS A 127 6.60 -10.99 -6.63
N LEU A 128 6.72 -9.73 -7.01
CA LEU A 128 5.95 -9.12 -8.09
C LEU A 128 6.69 -9.12 -9.42
N GLU A 129 8.03 -9.08 -9.41
CA GLU A 129 8.87 -8.94 -10.61
C GLU A 129 9.50 -10.30 -11.00
N ASP A 130 8.66 -11.25 -11.37
CA ASP A 130 9.11 -12.57 -11.86
C ASP A 130 9.67 -12.50 -13.30
N ALA A 131 10.06 -13.67 -13.85
CA ALA A 131 10.59 -13.77 -15.21
C ALA A 131 9.63 -13.20 -16.27
N LYS A 132 8.30 -13.39 -16.08
CA LYS A 132 7.29 -12.84 -17.00
C LYS A 132 7.27 -11.32 -16.96
N PHE A 133 7.38 -10.72 -15.78
CA PHE A 133 7.50 -9.27 -15.61
C PHE A 133 8.74 -8.73 -16.32
N VAL A 134 9.90 -9.37 -16.14
CA VAL A 134 11.17 -8.95 -16.77
C VAL A 134 11.09 -9.00 -18.29
N ILE A 135 10.52 -10.07 -18.85
CA ILE A 135 10.31 -10.22 -20.29
C ILE A 135 9.35 -9.13 -20.80
N ALA A 136 8.21 -8.94 -20.16
CA ALA A 136 7.23 -7.93 -20.54
C ALA A 136 7.83 -6.52 -20.48
N LYS A 137 8.58 -6.18 -19.43
CA LYS A 137 9.27 -4.89 -19.28
C LYS A 137 10.24 -4.63 -20.45
N LYS A 138 11.02 -5.65 -20.85
CA LYS A 138 11.93 -5.54 -22.00
C LYS A 138 11.16 -5.34 -23.31
N ALA A 139 10.10 -6.11 -23.54
CA ALA A 139 9.28 -6.02 -24.73
C ALA A 139 8.60 -4.64 -24.85
N ILE A 140 7.96 -4.17 -23.77
CA ILE A 140 7.30 -2.85 -23.73
C ILE A 140 8.32 -1.74 -24.06
N ARG A 141 9.52 -1.81 -23.50
CA ARG A 141 10.58 -0.85 -23.77
C ARG A 141 11.04 -0.88 -25.22
N LEU A 142 11.22 -2.08 -25.79
CA LEU A 142 11.69 -2.27 -27.18
C LEU A 142 10.68 -1.75 -28.20
N PHE A 143 9.41 -2.08 -27.98
CA PHE A 143 8.32 -1.73 -28.90
C PHE A 143 7.62 -0.41 -28.56
N LYS A 144 8.08 0.32 -27.52
CA LYS A 144 7.49 1.59 -27.06
C LYS A 144 5.98 1.49 -26.78
N LEU A 145 5.53 0.36 -26.18
CA LEU A 145 4.12 0.06 -25.90
C LEU A 145 3.65 0.74 -24.58
N TRP A 146 3.79 2.06 -24.50
CA TRP A 146 3.22 2.85 -23.41
C TRP A 146 2.16 3.80 -23.96
N GLY A 147 1.06 3.93 -23.21
CA GLY A 147 0.03 4.91 -23.48
C GLY A 147 0.43 6.33 -23.06
#